data_07c4909a2de270eb93edd8a691d7e4ba
#
_entry.id   07c4909a2de270eb93edd8a691d7e4ba
#
_cell.length_a   1.000
_cell.length_b   1.000
_cell.length_c   1.000
_cell.angle_alpha   90.00
_cell.angle_beta   90.00
_cell.angle_gamma   90.00
#
_symmetry.space_group_name_H-M   'P 1'
#
loop_
_entity.id
_entity.type
_entity.pdbx_description
1 polymer ?
#
loop_
_entity_poly.entity_id
_entity_poly.type
_entity_poly.pdbx_seq_one_letter_code
_entity_poly.pdbx_strand_id
1 'polypeptide(L)'
;MVKPRVEQPRYLAVVVCDEDSASESDNLAAQLALPLWLLGCESDIVLGDVAQVIVNINMRNAASVEALKRLLSGLPLTVLRRFIVDNGTATYASRVQANSLGATHHVSRERALSELRRDLSSLAELATPIAPAKRAVIAAAPGGKSALSAGKAIAGLFKGLAGDRPIDADMVTLASKEVLADVGAIGGERWLDTVREHHEGTFQHCLLVAGVAATYATRNGLNPFIAASLVNAALLHDVGKASIPQQILDKPGKLTESEFAVIKRHPRLGYDYLKSHAELPEAVLDAVLHHHEALDGSGYPDGLTADRIAPLTRILTVCDVFAANVEQRSYKSAQPASSAVMALVDMALRSRVDYEAVRRLASAFDVPLPGTLEELAASLSQPIRARAG
;
A
#
# COMPACT_ATOMS: atom_id res chain seq x y z
N MET A 1 -25.95 -8.81 -30.04
CA MET A 1 -24.88 -9.11 -31.00
C MET A 1 -23.62 -9.43 -30.19
N VAL A 2 -23.11 -10.67 -30.27
CA VAL A 2 -21.87 -11.07 -29.63
C VAL A 2 -20.74 -10.41 -30.41
N LYS A 3 -19.97 -9.53 -29.78
CA LYS A 3 -18.79 -8.89 -30.41
C LYS A 3 -17.81 -10.00 -30.83
N PRO A 4 -17.19 -9.93 -32.01
CA PRO A 4 -16.24 -10.94 -32.44
C PRO A 4 -15.04 -10.99 -31.51
N ARG A 5 -14.78 -12.14 -30.92
CA ARG A 5 -13.51 -12.44 -30.27
C ARG A 5 -12.46 -12.57 -31.37
N VAL A 6 -11.61 -11.56 -31.52
CA VAL A 6 -10.42 -11.69 -32.34
C VAL A 6 -9.49 -12.66 -31.62
N GLU A 7 -9.15 -13.78 -32.23
CA GLU A 7 -8.05 -14.65 -31.77
C GLU A 7 -6.76 -13.82 -31.84
N GLN A 8 -6.30 -13.39 -30.68
CA GLN A 8 -5.16 -12.49 -30.58
C GLN A 8 -3.87 -13.29 -30.42
N PRO A 9 -2.82 -12.95 -31.15
CA PRO A 9 -1.49 -13.45 -30.85
C PRO A 9 -1.15 -13.09 -29.40
N ARG A 10 -0.38 -13.93 -28.70
CA ARG A 10 0.04 -13.70 -27.32
C ARG A 10 1.04 -12.55 -27.28
N TYR A 11 0.55 -11.36 -27.04
CA TYR A 11 1.40 -10.19 -26.78
C TYR A 11 1.89 -10.19 -25.33
N LEU A 12 3.14 -9.78 -25.13
CA LEU A 12 3.72 -9.60 -23.82
C LEU A 12 3.01 -8.46 -23.06
N ALA A 13 2.70 -7.40 -23.77
CA ALA A 13 1.97 -6.24 -23.25
C ALA A 13 1.16 -5.55 -24.33
N VAL A 14 0.14 -4.81 -23.89
CA VAL A 14 -0.64 -3.88 -24.71
C VAL A 14 -0.29 -2.47 -24.29
N VAL A 15 0.06 -1.62 -25.24
CA VAL A 15 0.23 -0.17 -25.01
C VAL A 15 -1.05 0.53 -25.43
N VAL A 16 -1.72 1.15 -24.46
CA VAL A 16 -2.93 1.94 -24.69
C VAL A 16 -2.57 3.43 -24.72
N CYS A 17 -2.90 4.10 -25.81
CA CYS A 17 -2.62 5.51 -26.00
C CYS A 17 -3.88 6.27 -26.50
N ASP A 18 -3.87 7.58 -26.36
CA ASP A 18 -4.80 8.50 -27.03
C ASP A 18 -4.11 9.17 -28.24
N GLU A 19 -4.86 10.00 -28.97
CA GLU A 19 -4.32 10.70 -30.16
C GLU A 19 -3.12 11.59 -29.81
N ASP A 20 -3.15 12.23 -28.64
CA ASP A 20 -2.08 13.14 -28.17
C ASP A 20 -0.77 12.39 -27.88
N SER A 21 -0.85 11.13 -27.48
CA SER A 21 0.28 10.29 -27.06
C SER A 21 0.67 9.21 -28.08
N ALA A 22 -0.02 9.12 -29.21
CA ALA A 22 0.15 8.02 -30.18
C ALA A 22 1.58 7.96 -30.74
N SER A 23 2.11 9.08 -31.23
CA SER A 23 3.47 9.14 -31.80
C SER A 23 4.56 8.78 -30.81
N GLU A 24 4.42 9.15 -29.55
CA GLU A 24 5.36 8.78 -28.48
C GLU A 24 5.24 7.30 -28.15
N SER A 25 4.05 6.75 -28.15
CA SER A 25 3.79 5.31 -27.90
C SER A 25 4.34 4.44 -29.03
N ASP A 26 4.22 4.86 -30.30
CA ASP A 26 4.82 4.19 -31.44
C ASP A 26 6.35 4.16 -31.31
N ASN A 27 6.97 5.28 -30.98
CA ASN A 27 8.41 5.38 -30.79
C ASN A 27 8.89 4.51 -29.63
N LEU A 28 8.17 4.53 -28.51
CA LEU A 28 8.46 3.70 -27.33
C LEU A 28 8.38 2.20 -27.67
N ALA A 29 7.32 1.77 -28.36
CA ALA A 29 7.15 0.39 -28.78
C ALA A 29 8.25 -0.07 -29.73
N ALA A 30 8.61 0.75 -30.72
CA ALA A 30 9.70 0.47 -31.65
C ALA A 30 11.06 0.31 -30.94
N GLN A 31 11.35 1.17 -29.96
CA GLN A 31 12.61 1.11 -29.22
C GLN A 31 12.67 -0.04 -28.21
N LEU A 32 11.54 -0.50 -27.68
CA LEU A 32 11.48 -1.66 -26.78
C LEU A 32 11.78 -2.97 -27.54
N ALA A 33 11.49 -3.03 -28.86
CA ALA A 33 11.71 -4.20 -29.72
C ALA A 33 11.11 -5.51 -29.18
N LEU A 34 9.96 -5.43 -28.52
CA LEU A 34 9.24 -6.54 -27.91
C LEU A 34 7.87 -6.73 -28.61
N PRO A 35 7.24 -7.90 -28.50
CA PRO A 35 5.91 -8.14 -29.06
C PRO A 35 4.85 -7.35 -28.27
N LEU A 36 4.70 -6.08 -28.60
CA LEU A 36 3.74 -5.15 -28.02
C LEU A 36 2.59 -4.90 -29.01
N TRP A 37 1.41 -4.68 -28.48
CA TRP A 37 0.26 -4.28 -29.26
C TRP A 37 -0.14 -2.84 -28.88
N LEU A 38 -0.16 -1.96 -29.88
CA LEU A 38 -0.62 -0.58 -29.76
C LEU A 38 -2.12 -0.51 -29.95
N LEU A 39 -2.81 0.14 -29.05
CA LEU A 39 -4.26 0.25 -29.03
C LEU A 39 -4.69 1.65 -28.61
N GLY A 40 -5.53 2.30 -29.42
CA GLY A 40 -6.17 3.54 -29.02
C GLY A 40 -7.12 3.32 -27.86
N CYS A 41 -7.17 4.24 -26.89
CA CYS A 41 -8.04 4.13 -25.71
C CYS A 41 -9.54 4.14 -26.07
N GLU A 42 -9.90 4.65 -27.22
CA GLU A 42 -11.28 4.67 -27.76
C GLU A 42 -11.69 3.37 -28.48
N SER A 43 -10.81 2.39 -28.55
CA SER A 43 -11.09 1.14 -29.21
C SER A 43 -12.20 0.34 -28.54
N ASP A 44 -13.12 -0.17 -29.36
CA ASP A 44 -14.20 -1.06 -28.90
C ASP A 44 -13.75 -2.53 -28.70
N ILE A 45 -12.46 -2.75 -28.55
CA ILE A 45 -11.85 -4.08 -28.44
C ILE A 45 -11.89 -4.53 -26.98
N VAL A 46 -12.32 -5.77 -26.76
CA VAL A 46 -12.19 -6.41 -25.45
C VAL A 46 -10.79 -6.99 -25.36
N LEU A 47 -9.99 -6.45 -24.44
CA LEU A 47 -8.67 -6.99 -24.14
C LEU A 47 -8.82 -8.39 -23.54
N GLY A 48 -8.24 -9.37 -24.22
CA GLY A 48 -8.23 -10.76 -23.79
C GLY A 48 -7.13 -11.05 -22.75
N ASP A 49 -6.46 -12.18 -22.94
CA ASP A 49 -5.38 -12.64 -22.05
C ASP A 49 -4.07 -11.88 -22.27
N VAL A 50 -3.95 -10.70 -21.68
CA VAL A 50 -2.70 -9.92 -21.70
C VAL A 50 -1.99 -10.00 -20.34
N ALA A 51 -0.67 -10.04 -20.34
CA ALA A 51 0.11 -10.08 -19.09
C ALA A 51 0.14 -8.71 -18.40
N GLN A 52 0.21 -7.64 -19.19
CA GLN A 52 0.19 -6.28 -18.68
C GLN A 52 -0.34 -5.27 -19.70
N VAL A 53 -0.78 -4.14 -19.20
CA VAL A 53 -1.18 -2.97 -19.97
C VAL A 53 -0.29 -1.80 -19.60
N ILE A 54 0.29 -1.16 -20.61
CA ILE A 54 1.05 0.08 -20.48
C ILE A 54 0.13 1.20 -20.96
N VAL A 55 -0.15 2.16 -20.10
CA VAL A 55 -1.06 3.27 -20.39
C VAL A 55 -0.26 4.55 -20.61
N ASN A 56 -0.38 5.13 -21.79
CA ASN A 56 0.21 6.41 -22.15
C ASN A 56 -0.87 7.30 -22.74
N ILE A 57 -1.61 8.04 -21.92
CA ILE A 57 -2.65 8.97 -22.35
C ILE A 57 -2.50 10.32 -21.65
N ASN A 58 -3.08 11.34 -22.24
CA ASN A 58 -3.22 12.64 -21.61
C ASN A 58 -4.28 12.57 -20.50
N MET A 59 -3.83 12.39 -19.24
CA MET A 59 -4.71 12.26 -18.08
C MET A 59 -5.54 13.52 -17.77
N ARG A 60 -5.31 14.65 -18.47
CA ARG A 60 -6.13 15.86 -18.38
C ARG A 60 -7.29 15.85 -19.36
N ASN A 61 -7.27 14.97 -20.35
CA ASN A 61 -8.35 14.80 -21.32
C ASN A 61 -9.42 13.87 -20.72
N ALA A 62 -10.56 14.45 -20.35
CA ALA A 62 -11.65 13.70 -19.72
C ALA A 62 -12.23 12.61 -20.64
N ALA A 63 -12.26 12.84 -21.95
CA ALA A 63 -12.76 11.85 -22.92
C ALA A 63 -11.82 10.65 -23.00
N SER A 64 -10.50 10.85 -23.09
CA SER A 64 -9.48 9.81 -23.08
C SER A 64 -9.54 8.98 -21.77
N VAL A 65 -9.72 9.63 -20.64
CA VAL A 65 -9.83 8.96 -19.33
C VAL A 65 -11.09 8.10 -19.25
N GLU A 66 -12.23 8.58 -19.72
CA GLU A 66 -13.48 7.80 -19.69
C GLU A 66 -13.45 6.65 -20.71
N ALA A 67 -12.84 6.83 -21.86
CA ALA A 67 -12.62 5.78 -22.85
C ALA A 67 -11.69 4.68 -22.28
N LEU A 68 -10.57 5.07 -21.64
CA LEU A 68 -9.66 4.14 -20.97
C LEU A 68 -10.36 3.38 -19.85
N LYS A 69 -11.19 4.03 -19.05
CA LYS A 69 -11.94 3.37 -17.96
C LYS A 69 -12.84 2.27 -18.50
N ARG A 70 -13.54 2.51 -19.61
CA ARG A 70 -14.36 1.48 -20.28
C ARG A 70 -13.51 0.31 -20.77
N LEU A 71 -12.36 0.59 -21.38
CA LEU A 71 -11.44 -0.42 -21.88
C LEU A 71 -10.88 -1.29 -20.76
N LEU A 72 -10.46 -0.68 -19.65
CA LEU A 72 -9.87 -1.38 -18.50
C LEU A 72 -10.90 -2.10 -17.63
N SER A 73 -12.18 -1.73 -17.68
CA SER A 73 -13.24 -2.33 -16.85
C SER A 73 -13.45 -3.83 -17.10
N GLY A 74 -13.11 -4.30 -18.30
CA GLY A 74 -13.21 -5.72 -18.67
C GLY A 74 -11.97 -6.55 -18.33
N LEU A 75 -10.89 -5.92 -17.85
CA LEU A 75 -9.65 -6.62 -17.54
C LEU A 75 -9.65 -7.19 -16.11
N PRO A 76 -9.16 -8.42 -15.93
CA PRO A 76 -8.89 -8.95 -14.61
C PRO A 76 -7.94 -8.02 -13.82
N LEU A 77 -8.15 -7.94 -12.51
CA LEU A 77 -7.31 -7.12 -11.63
C LEU A 77 -5.89 -7.68 -11.45
N THR A 78 -5.64 -8.90 -11.95
CA THR A 78 -4.33 -9.55 -12.01
C THR A 78 -3.44 -9.02 -13.14
N VAL A 79 -4.01 -8.24 -14.08
CA VAL A 79 -3.24 -7.63 -15.16
C VAL A 79 -2.46 -6.45 -14.62
N LEU A 80 -1.14 -6.45 -14.79
CA LEU A 80 -0.29 -5.32 -14.43
C LEU A 80 -0.65 -4.10 -15.28
N ARG A 81 -0.88 -2.96 -14.62
CA ARG A 81 -1.29 -1.70 -15.26
C ARG A 81 -0.25 -0.63 -14.97
N ARG A 82 0.62 -0.38 -15.95
CA ARG A 82 1.70 0.59 -15.86
C ARG A 82 1.26 1.89 -16.52
N PHE A 83 1.19 2.96 -15.76
CA PHE A 83 0.80 4.28 -16.25
C PHE A 83 2.04 5.14 -16.44
N ILE A 84 2.25 5.64 -17.65
CA ILE A 84 3.27 6.63 -17.95
C ILE A 84 2.79 7.98 -17.47
N VAL A 85 3.51 8.59 -16.56
CA VAL A 85 3.17 9.86 -15.91
C VAL A 85 4.31 10.87 -16.02
N ASP A 86 3.95 12.14 -16.18
CA ASP A 86 4.93 13.22 -16.21
C ASP A 86 5.52 13.51 -14.83
N ASN A 87 6.77 13.94 -14.77
CA ASN A 87 7.45 14.33 -13.53
C ASN A 87 7.25 15.81 -13.14
N GLY A 88 6.35 16.54 -13.82
CA GLY A 88 6.09 17.96 -13.59
C GLY A 88 5.01 18.24 -12.53
N THR A 89 4.68 19.53 -12.35
CA THR A 89 3.71 20.05 -11.37
C THR A 89 2.27 19.54 -11.52
N ALA A 90 1.96 18.87 -12.62
CA ALA A 90 0.64 18.28 -12.89
C ALA A 90 0.46 16.85 -12.31
N THR A 91 1.46 16.31 -11.66
CA THR A 91 1.66 14.89 -11.44
C THR A 91 0.77 14.29 -10.37
N TYR A 92 0.37 15.06 -9.36
CA TYR A 92 -0.46 14.49 -8.29
C TYR A 92 -1.84 14.09 -8.81
N ALA A 93 -2.53 14.98 -9.51
CA ALA A 93 -3.85 14.70 -10.08
C ALA A 93 -3.79 13.52 -11.07
N SER A 94 -2.77 13.48 -11.92
CA SER A 94 -2.58 12.39 -12.89
C SER A 94 -2.31 11.05 -12.22
N ARG A 95 -1.53 11.01 -11.13
CA ARG A 95 -1.27 9.77 -10.36
C ARG A 95 -2.50 9.31 -9.60
N VAL A 96 -3.21 10.22 -8.94
CA VAL A 96 -4.49 9.90 -8.27
C VAL A 96 -5.48 9.32 -9.27
N GLN A 97 -5.56 9.92 -10.47
CA GLN A 97 -6.42 9.45 -11.53
C GLN A 97 -5.98 8.09 -12.08
N ALA A 98 -4.68 7.88 -12.30
CA ALA A 98 -4.13 6.58 -12.67
C ALA A 98 -4.45 5.51 -11.62
N ASN A 99 -4.26 5.82 -10.34
CA ASN A 99 -4.62 4.91 -9.24
C ASN A 99 -6.12 4.59 -9.24
N SER A 100 -6.98 5.59 -9.50
CA SER A 100 -8.44 5.36 -9.62
C SER A 100 -8.83 4.45 -10.78
N LEU A 101 -7.98 4.34 -11.79
CA LEU A 101 -8.11 3.44 -12.94
C LEU A 101 -7.42 2.10 -12.70
N GLY A 102 -6.89 1.88 -11.50
CA GLY A 102 -6.27 0.65 -11.08
C GLY A 102 -4.81 0.51 -11.53
N ALA A 103 -4.07 1.63 -11.61
CA ALA A 103 -2.62 1.57 -11.82
C ALA A 103 -1.97 0.70 -10.75
N THR A 104 -1.15 -0.25 -11.17
CA THR A 104 -0.31 -1.04 -10.29
C THR A 104 1.08 -0.42 -10.17
N HIS A 105 1.50 0.31 -11.20
CA HIS A 105 2.81 0.96 -11.28
C HIS A 105 2.70 2.31 -11.99
N HIS A 106 3.53 3.26 -11.56
CA HIS A 106 3.75 4.52 -12.27
C HIS A 106 5.16 4.51 -12.88
N VAL A 107 5.22 4.80 -14.16
CA VAL A 107 6.46 4.87 -14.94
C VAL A 107 6.71 6.33 -15.27
N SER A 108 7.87 6.86 -14.88
CA SER A 108 8.25 8.23 -15.24
C SER A 108 8.41 8.37 -16.75
N ARG A 109 7.77 9.38 -17.36
CA ARG A 109 7.88 9.61 -18.81
C ARG A 109 9.32 9.75 -19.29
N GLU A 110 10.16 10.47 -18.54
CA GLU A 110 11.58 10.65 -18.88
C GLU A 110 12.39 9.36 -18.86
N ARG A 111 11.98 8.38 -18.05
CA ARG A 111 12.68 7.10 -17.86
C ARG A 111 11.89 5.91 -18.41
N ALA A 112 10.77 6.16 -19.09
CA ALA A 112 9.85 5.11 -19.54
C ALA A 112 10.56 4.01 -20.32
N LEU A 113 11.41 4.35 -21.26
CA LEU A 113 12.13 3.35 -22.07
C LEU A 113 13.04 2.46 -21.23
N SER A 114 13.82 3.03 -20.30
CA SER A 114 14.76 2.28 -19.46
C SER A 114 14.06 1.43 -18.42
N GLU A 115 13.03 1.97 -17.79
CA GLU A 115 12.23 1.26 -16.77
C GLU A 115 11.45 0.10 -17.42
N LEU A 116 10.73 0.38 -18.51
CA LEU A 116 9.96 -0.65 -19.21
C LEU A 116 10.86 -1.71 -19.86
N ARG A 117 12.02 -1.34 -20.43
CA ARG A 117 12.95 -2.31 -21.01
C ARG A 117 13.46 -3.28 -19.93
N ARG A 118 13.88 -2.79 -18.78
CA ARG A 118 14.32 -3.63 -17.67
C ARG A 118 13.24 -4.60 -17.23
N ASP A 119 12.03 -4.09 -17.00
CA ASP A 119 10.93 -4.86 -16.44
C ASP A 119 10.33 -5.85 -17.44
N LEU A 120 10.27 -5.47 -18.73
CA LEU A 120 9.76 -6.33 -19.79
C LEU A 120 10.79 -7.41 -20.19
N SER A 121 12.10 -7.14 -20.12
CA SER A 121 13.13 -8.14 -20.40
C SER A 121 13.12 -9.26 -19.36
N SER A 122 12.96 -8.95 -18.09
CA SER A 122 12.81 -9.97 -17.04
C SER A 122 11.52 -10.79 -17.20
N LEU A 123 10.45 -10.21 -17.73
CA LEU A 123 9.22 -10.93 -18.07
C LEU A 123 9.36 -11.80 -19.34
N ALA A 124 10.15 -11.36 -20.32
CA ALA A 124 10.42 -12.14 -21.54
C ALA A 124 11.24 -13.41 -21.24
N GLU A 125 12.17 -13.34 -20.27
CA GLU A 125 12.89 -14.52 -19.77
C GLU A 125 11.99 -15.47 -18.98
N LEU A 126 10.94 -14.96 -18.34
CA LEU A 126 9.89 -15.72 -17.65
C LEU A 126 8.77 -16.20 -18.59
N ALA A 127 8.72 -15.72 -19.84
CA ALA A 127 7.71 -16.04 -20.86
C ALA A 127 7.92 -17.36 -21.59
N THR A 128 8.65 -18.34 -21.02
CA THR A 128 8.31 -19.74 -21.25
C THR A 128 6.83 -19.90 -20.86
N PRO A 129 6.01 -20.66 -21.63
CA PRO A 129 4.56 -20.67 -21.45
C PRO A 129 4.22 -21.00 -20.01
N ILE A 130 3.82 -19.98 -19.26
CA ILE A 130 3.32 -20.16 -17.89
C ILE A 130 2.00 -20.93 -18.06
N ALA A 131 2.05 -22.20 -17.68
CA ALA A 131 0.92 -23.08 -17.74
C ALA A 131 -0.30 -22.44 -17.03
N PRO A 132 -1.54 -22.67 -17.48
CA PRO A 132 -2.77 -22.10 -16.91
C PRO A 132 -2.94 -22.31 -15.40
N ALA A 133 -2.20 -23.27 -14.84
CA ALA A 133 -2.18 -23.56 -13.39
C ALA A 133 -1.63 -22.42 -12.52
N LYS A 134 -0.68 -21.57 -12.97
CA LYS A 134 -0.21 -20.43 -12.17
C LYS A 134 -1.19 -19.25 -12.11
N ARG A 135 -2.04 -19.08 -13.12
CA ARG A 135 -3.11 -18.07 -13.13
C ARG A 135 -4.22 -18.36 -12.08
N ALA A 136 -4.55 -19.64 -11.91
CA ALA A 136 -5.50 -20.08 -10.89
C ALA A 136 -4.96 -19.89 -9.46
N VAL A 137 -3.65 -19.92 -9.27
CA VAL A 137 -2.99 -19.82 -7.96
C VAL A 137 -3.04 -18.38 -7.40
N ILE A 138 -2.95 -17.34 -8.24
CA ILE A 138 -2.99 -15.94 -7.74
C ILE A 138 -4.44 -15.50 -7.45
N ALA A 139 -5.42 -15.87 -8.27
CA ALA A 139 -6.83 -15.62 -7.99
C ALA A 139 -7.41 -16.52 -6.89
N ALA A 140 -6.75 -17.65 -6.61
CA ALA A 140 -7.07 -18.62 -5.59
C ALA A 140 -6.08 -18.59 -4.41
N ALA A 141 -5.07 -17.71 -4.41
CA ALA A 141 -4.23 -17.51 -3.24
C ALA A 141 -5.14 -17.00 -2.12
N PRO A 142 -5.28 -17.74 -1.02
CA PRO A 142 -5.95 -17.23 0.15
C PRO A 142 -5.28 -15.91 0.53
N GLY A 143 -6.03 -14.82 0.68
CA GLY A 143 -5.49 -13.50 0.98
C GLY A 143 -5.46 -12.51 -0.20
N GLY A 144 -5.37 -12.97 -1.44
CA GLY A 144 -5.35 -12.08 -2.62
C GLY A 144 -6.64 -11.28 -2.82
N LYS A 145 -7.78 -11.83 -2.44
CA LYS A 145 -9.08 -11.15 -2.56
C LYS A 145 -9.25 -10.04 -1.54
N SER A 146 -8.85 -10.25 -0.30
CA SER A 146 -8.98 -9.23 0.76
C SER A 146 -7.97 -8.10 0.57
N ALA A 147 -6.73 -8.39 0.20
CA ALA A 147 -5.74 -7.36 -0.14
C ALA A 147 -6.24 -6.46 -1.28
N LEU A 148 -6.92 -7.06 -2.28
CA LEU A 148 -7.52 -6.33 -3.39
C LEU A 148 -8.74 -5.49 -2.96
N SER A 149 -9.62 -6.03 -2.13
CA SER A 149 -10.79 -5.33 -1.57
C SER A 149 -10.34 -4.16 -0.71
N ALA A 150 -9.39 -4.38 0.20
CA ALA A 150 -8.80 -3.35 1.04
C ALA A 150 -8.07 -2.26 0.21
N GLY A 151 -7.32 -2.65 -0.82
CA GLY A 151 -6.70 -1.72 -1.75
C GLY A 151 -7.70 -0.81 -2.46
N LYS A 152 -8.86 -1.35 -2.89
CA LYS A 152 -9.95 -0.55 -3.47
C LYS A 152 -10.57 0.42 -2.46
N ALA A 153 -10.79 -0.04 -1.22
CA ALA A 153 -11.33 0.80 -0.16
C ALA A 153 -10.39 2.00 0.10
N ILE A 154 -9.08 1.75 0.27
CA ILE A 154 -8.07 2.80 0.47
C ILE A 154 -8.03 3.76 -0.73
N ALA A 155 -8.02 3.24 -1.96
CA ALA A 155 -8.04 4.08 -3.17
C ALA A 155 -9.27 4.98 -3.25
N GLY A 156 -10.43 4.45 -2.85
CA GLY A 156 -11.68 5.21 -2.73
C GLY A 156 -11.57 6.36 -1.72
N LEU A 157 -10.95 6.09 -0.57
CA LEU A 157 -10.71 7.07 0.51
C LEU A 157 -9.82 8.23 0.05
N PHE A 158 -8.67 7.91 -0.55
CA PHE A 158 -7.75 8.93 -1.06
C PHE A 158 -8.41 9.80 -2.15
N LYS A 159 -9.21 9.18 -3.03
CA LYS A 159 -9.98 9.91 -4.04
C LYS A 159 -11.09 10.76 -3.41
N GLY A 160 -11.73 10.26 -2.35
CA GLY A 160 -12.73 10.98 -1.59
C GLY A 160 -12.13 12.25 -0.97
N LEU A 161 -11.02 12.13 -0.25
CA LEU A 161 -10.33 13.27 0.35
C LEU A 161 -9.89 14.30 -0.69
N ALA A 162 -9.30 13.88 -1.81
CA ALA A 162 -8.88 14.78 -2.87
C ALA A 162 -10.06 15.52 -3.55
N GLY A 163 -11.27 14.98 -3.49
CA GLY A 163 -12.48 15.52 -4.09
C GLY A 163 -13.51 16.04 -3.07
N ASP A 164 -13.19 16.08 -1.79
CA ASP A 164 -14.11 16.44 -0.69
C ASP A 164 -15.44 15.67 -0.78
N ARG A 165 -15.37 14.34 -0.94
CA ARG A 165 -16.55 13.48 -1.14
C ARG A 165 -16.79 12.59 0.07
N PRO A 166 -18.05 12.19 0.33
CA PRO A 166 -18.38 11.21 1.36
C PRO A 166 -17.59 9.91 1.19
N ILE A 167 -17.27 9.30 2.30
CA ILE A 167 -16.62 7.99 2.40
C ILE A 167 -17.70 6.91 2.48
N ASP A 168 -17.49 5.82 1.78
CA ASP A 168 -18.22 4.59 2.02
C ASP A 168 -17.59 3.85 3.22
N ALA A 169 -18.07 4.13 4.42
CA ALA A 169 -17.60 3.51 5.66
C ALA A 169 -17.87 2.00 5.69
N ASP A 170 -18.92 1.54 4.98
CA ASP A 170 -19.24 0.12 4.88
C ASP A 170 -18.17 -0.63 4.07
N MET A 171 -17.62 -0.01 3.03
CA MET A 171 -16.48 -0.58 2.28
C MET A 171 -15.25 -0.77 3.16
N VAL A 172 -14.92 0.18 4.03
CA VAL A 172 -13.77 0.06 4.94
C VAL A 172 -14.03 -1.05 5.96
N THR A 173 -15.23 -1.09 6.53
CA THR A 173 -15.64 -2.12 7.48
C THR A 173 -15.64 -3.52 6.83
N LEU A 174 -16.10 -3.65 5.60
CA LEU A 174 -16.04 -4.91 4.86
C LEU A 174 -14.58 -5.33 4.60
N ALA A 175 -13.75 -4.41 4.13
CA ALA A 175 -12.34 -4.65 3.87
C ALA A 175 -11.60 -5.12 5.13
N SER A 176 -11.85 -4.50 6.29
CA SER A 176 -11.22 -4.93 7.55
C SER A 176 -11.65 -6.32 7.99
N LYS A 177 -12.93 -6.69 7.80
CA LYS A 177 -13.42 -8.05 8.07
C LYS A 177 -12.75 -9.09 7.17
N GLU A 178 -12.61 -8.78 5.89
CA GLU A 178 -11.95 -9.67 4.93
C GLU A 178 -10.46 -9.84 5.27
N VAL A 179 -9.74 -8.76 5.63
CA VAL A 179 -8.34 -8.84 6.08
C VAL A 179 -8.20 -9.71 7.33
N LEU A 180 -9.05 -9.51 8.33
CA LEU A 180 -9.04 -10.33 9.55
C LEU A 180 -9.30 -11.81 9.25
N ALA A 181 -10.27 -12.12 8.39
CA ALA A 181 -10.61 -13.49 8.01
C ALA A 181 -9.44 -14.16 7.26
N ASP A 182 -8.82 -13.47 6.31
CA ASP A 182 -7.73 -14.02 5.52
C ASP A 182 -6.45 -14.19 6.35
N VAL A 183 -6.08 -13.19 7.16
CA VAL A 183 -4.94 -13.32 8.09
C VAL A 183 -5.15 -14.47 9.08
N GLY A 184 -6.37 -14.67 9.56
CA GLY A 184 -6.72 -15.82 10.40
C GLY A 184 -6.59 -17.18 9.68
N ALA A 185 -6.86 -17.21 8.38
CA ALA A 185 -6.83 -18.44 7.57
C ALA A 185 -5.43 -18.82 7.08
N ILE A 186 -4.62 -17.85 6.64
CA ILE A 186 -3.33 -18.10 5.98
C ILE A 186 -2.10 -17.71 6.81
N GLY A 187 -2.31 -16.98 7.90
CA GLY A 187 -1.25 -16.40 8.73
C GLY A 187 -0.75 -15.04 8.22
N GLY A 188 -0.23 -14.23 9.16
CA GLY A 188 0.16 -12.85 8.90
C GLY A 188 1.33 -12.73 7.91
N GLU A 189 2.40 -13.51 8.06
CA GLU A 189 3.56 -13.43 7.16
C GLU A 189 3.17 -13.67 5.70
N ARG A 190 2.37 -14.70 5.45
CA ARG A 190 1.93 -15.05 4.11
C ARG A 190 1.02 -13.97 3.50
N TRP A 191 0.19 -13.32 4.33
CA TRP A 191 -0.62 -12.20 3.89
C TRP A 191 0.24 -10.98 3.54
N LEU A 192 1.26 -10.66 4.36
CA LEU A 192 2.21 -9.59 4.08
C LEU A 192 2.99 -9.82 2.77
N ASP A 193 3.40 -11.05 2.48
CA ASP A 193 4.05 -11.40 1.21
C ASP A 193 3.12 -11.17 0.03
N THR A 194 1.84 -11.55 0.14
CA THR A 194 0.83 -11.27 -0.88
C THR A 194 0.69 -9.78 -1.16
N VAL A 195 0.70 -8.93 -0.12
CA VAL A 195 0.64 -7.47 -0.28
C VAL A 195 1.90 -6.93 -0.97
N ARG A 196 3.09 -7.41 -0.58
CA ARG A 196 4.38 -6.99 -1.17
C ARG A 196 4.47 -7.31 -2.66
N GLU A 197 3.90 -8.43 -3.08
CA GLU A 197 3.92 -8.88 -4.48
C GLU A 197 2.96 -8.09 -5.38
N HIS A 198 1.91 -7.47 -4.82
CA HIS A 198 0.80 -6.96 -5.60
C HIS A 198 0.55 -5.45 -5.48
N HIS A 199 1.23 -4.76 -4.55
CA HIS A 199 0.97 -3.35 -4.27
C HIS A 199 2.26 -2.55 -4.09
N GLU A 200 2.24 -1.25 -4.43
CA GLU A 200 3.35 -0.31 -4.25
C GLU A 200 2.88 1.03 -3.65
N GLY A 201 3.80 1.74 -3.01
CA GLY A 201 3.59 3.09 -2.47
C GLY A 201 2.75 3.16 -1.20
N THR A 202 2.08 4.29 -0.98
CA THR A 202 1.31 4.56 0.25
C THR A 202 0.21 3.53 0.50
N PHE A 203 -0.41 2.98 -0.55
CA PHE A 203 -1.43 1.94 -0.42
C PHE A 203 -0.84 0.63 0.11
N GLN A 204 0.34 0.25 -0.35
CA GLN A 204 1.05 -0.93 0.16
C GLN A 204 1.30 -0.78 1.65
N HIS A 205 1.77 0.39 2.09
CA HIS A 205 2.00 0.65 3.50
C HIS A 205 0.74 0.47 4.35
N CYS A 206 -0.38 1.10 4.00
CA CYS A 206 -1.64 0.93 4.73
C CYS A 206 -2.10 -0.54 4.78
N LEU A 207 -1.94 -1.29 3.69
CA LEU A 207 -2.25 -2.72 3.65
C LEU A 207 -1.31 -3.52 4.55
N LEU A 208 -0.01 -3.25 4.53
CA LEU A 208 0.95 -3.91 5.42
C LEU A 208 0.61 -3.64 6.88
N VAL A 209 0.31 -2.38 7.25
CA VAL A 209 -0.11 -2.04 8.62
C VAL A 209 -1.40 -2.77 9.00
N ALA A 210 -2.38 -2.86 8.09
CA ALA A 210 -3.62 -3.61 8.32
C ALA A 210 -3.38 -5.11 8.54
N GLY A 211 -2.48 -5.73 7.78
CA GLY A 211 -2.08 -7.13 7.96
C GLY A 211 -1.35 -7.38 9.27
N VAL A 212 -0.45 -6.48 9.64
CA VAL A 212 0.24 -6.53 10.96
C VAL A 212 -0.77 -6.38 12.10
N ALA A 213 -1.69 -5.43 11.99
CA ALA A 213 -2.76 -5.18 12.96
C ALA A 213 -3.70 -6.40 13.11
N ALA A 214 -4.10 -7.02 11.99
CA ALA A 214 -4.91 -8.23 11.98
C ALA A 214 -4.17 -9.42 12.60
N THR A 215 -2.87 -9.58 12.31
CA THR A 215 -2.00 -10.60 12.91
C THR A 215 -1.90 -10.40 14.42
N TYR A 216 -1.63 -9.16 14.85
CA TYR A 216 -1.62 -8.81 16.26
C TYR A 216 -2.94 -9.18 16.94
N ALA A 217 -4.07 -8.76 16.36
CA ALA A 217 -5.40 -8.99 16.92
C ALA A 217 -5.73 -10.48 17.04
N THR A 218 -5.50 -11.25 15.98
CA THR A 218 -5.82 -12.68 15.90
C THR A 218 -4.96 -13.51 16.85
N ARG A 219 -3.64 -13.29 16.84
CA ARG A 219 -2.68 -14.05 17.65
C ARG A 219 -2.79 -13.72 19.16
N ASN A 220 -3.25 -12.53 19.51
CA ASN A 220 -3.46 -12.12 20.89
C ASN A 220 -4.91 -12.29 21.38
N GLY A 221 -5.80 -12.85 20.57
CA GLY A 221 -7.19 -13.11 20.95
C GLY A 221 -7.99 -11.85 21.29
N LEU A 222 -7.78 -10.75 20.56
CA LEU A 222 -8.55 -9.53 20.81
C LEU A 222 -10.05 -9.75 20.56
N ASN A 223 -10.86 -9.06 21.33
CA ASN A 223 -12.29 -9.02 21.08
C ASN A 223 -12.58 -8.58 19.62
N PRO A 224 -13.52 -9.23 18.91
CA PRO A 224 -13.81 -8.93 17.50
C PRO A 224 -14.07 -7.46 17.19
N PHE A 225 -14.71 -6.73 18.09
CA PHE A 225 -14.96 -5.29 17.93
C PHE A 225 -13.65 -4.49 17.99
N ILE A 226 -12.75 -4.81 18.94
CA ILE A 226 -11.44 -4.16 19.07
C ILE A 226 -10.56 -4.52 17.88
N ALA A 227 -10.59 -5.78 17.45
CA ALA A 227 -9.85 -6.25 16.27
C ALA A 227 -10.27 -5.48 15.00
N ALA A 228 -11.59 -5.35 14.77
CA ALA A 228 -12.12 -4.58 13.64
C ALA A 228 -11.74 -3.10 13.72
N SER A 229 -11.83 -2.49 14.91
CA SER A 229 -11.44 -1.09 15.13
C SER A 229 -9.95 -0.87 14.85
N LEU A 230 -9.08 -1.79 15.26
CA LEU A 230 -7.64 -1.72 15.02
C LEU A 230 -7.32 -1.81 13.53
N VAL A 231 -7.93 -2.74 12.80
CA VAL A 231 -7.71 -2.90 11.36
C VAL A 231 -8.32 -1.72 10.58
N ASN A 232 -9.48 -1.20 10.99
CA ASN A 232 -10.04 0.02 10.41
C ASN A 232 -9.08 1.20 10.59
N ALA A 233 -8.56 1.42 11.80
CA ALA A 233 -7.59 2.47 12.06
C ALA A 233 -6.32 2.29 11.21
N ALA A 234 -5.83 1.06 11.06
CA ALA A 234 -4.68 0.73 10.23
C ALA A 234 -4.89 1.03 8.73
N LEU A 235 -6.08 0.77 8.20
CA LEU A 235 -6.42 1.12 6.80
C LEU A 235 -6.54 2.64 6.59
N LEU A 236 -6.91 3.38 7.63
CA LEU A 236 -7.26 4.80 7.56
C LEU A 236 -6.17 5.76 8.03
N HIS A 237 -5.17 5.30 8.81
CA HIS A 237 -4.24 6.18 9.55
C HIS A 237 -3.54 7.23 8.67
N ASP A 238 -3.22 6.85 7.46
CA ASP A 238 -2.45 7.64 6.50
C ASP A 238 -3.30 8.35 5.43
N VAL A 239 -4.63 8.30 5.52
CA VAL A 239 -5.52 8.90 4.51
C VAL A 239 -5.23 10.38 4.27
N GLY A 240 -4.84 11.12 5.30
CA GLY A 240 -4.49 12.54 5.21
C GLY A 240 -3.26 12.84 4.34
N LYS A 241 -2.44 11.84 4.03
CA LYS A 241 -1.33 11.98 3.06
C LYS A 241 -1.81 12.34 1.65
N ALA A 242 -3.08 12.08 1.33
CA ALA A 242 -3.66 12.52 0.07
C ALA A 242 -3.68 14.05 -0.10
N SER A 243 -3.64 14.81 1.01
CA SER A 243 -3.56 16.28 0.99
C SER A 243 -2.13 16.81 1.06
N ILE A 244 -1.12 15.95 1.12
CA ILE A 244 0.29 16.35 1.16
C ILE A 244 0.83 16.41 -0.27
N PRO A 245 1.56 17.48 -0.66
CA PRO A 245 2.16 17.56 -1.99
C PRO A 245 3.05 16.36 -2.29
N GLN A 246 2.81 15.74 -3.44
CA GLN A 246 3.53 14.52 -3.86
C GLN A 246 5.05 14.73 -3.91
N GLN A 247 5.48 15.92 -4.30
CA GLN A 247 6.90 16.30 -4.35
C GLN A 247 7.59 16.16 -2.99
N ILE A 248 6.84 16.32 -1.89
CA ILE A 248 7.36 16.13 -0.54
C ILE A 248 7.33 14.65 -0.16
N LEU A 249 6.24 13.93 -0.50
CA LEU A 249 6.09 12.51 -0.19
C LEU A 249 7.11 11.63 -0.91
N ASP A 250 7.38 11.93 -2.20
CA ASP A 250 8.28 11.15 -3.06
C ASP A 250 9.71 11.72 -3.10
N LYS A 251 10.05 12.69 -2.26
CA LYS A 251 11.37 13.31 -2.28
C LYS A 251 12.47 12.29 -2.02
N PRO A 252 13.41 12.11 -2.94
CA PRO A 252 14.57 11.27 -2.69
C PRO A 252 15.51 11.96 -1.69
N GLY A 253 15.71 11.34 -0.53
CA GLY A 253 16.61 11.82 0.50
C GLY A 253 15.95 12.47 1.70
N LYS A 254 16.70 13.24 2.48
CA LYS A 254 16.19 13.84 3.72
C LYS A 254 15.27 15.03 3.43
N LEU A 255 14.17 15.09 4.17
CA LEU A 255 13.26 16.23 4.17
C LEU A 255 13.90 17.40 4.93
N THR A 256 13.62 18.63 4.49
CA THR A 256 13.89 19.83 5.28
C THR A 256 12.90 19.90 6.46
N GLU A 257 13.21 20.74 7.45
CA GLU A 257 12.31 20.95 8.59
C GLU A 257 10.91 21.45 8.14
N SER A 258 10.89 22.35 7.15
CA SER A 258 9.63 22.87 6.60
C SER A 258 8.81 21.80 5.85
N GLU A 259 9.46 20.95 5.08
CA GLU A 259 8.80 19.80 4.40
C GLU A 259 8.28 18.78 5.42
N PHE A 260 9.07 18.49 6.45
CA PHE A 260 8.64 17.60 7.52
C PHE A 260 7.46 18.17 8.31
N ALA A 261 7.44 19.49 8.56
CA ALA A 261 6.29 20.15 9.17
C ALA A 261 5.01 20.00 8.33
N VAL A 262 5.11 20.01 7.00
CA VAL A 262 3.96 19.73 6.11
C VAL A 262 3.49 18.27 6.27
N ILE A 263 4.42 17.30 6.29
CA ILE A 263 4.05 15.88 6.49
C ILE A 263 3.36 15.68 7.85
N LYS A 264 3.85 16.29 8.92
CA LYS A 264 3.26 16.18 10.26
C LYS A 264 1.78 16.59 10.34
N ARG A 265 1.25 17.24 9.33
CA ARG A 265 -0.17 17.64 9.26
C ARG A 265 -1.10 16.51 8.87
N HIS A 266 -0.59 15.41 8.25
CA HIS A 266 -1.48 14.37 7.70
C HIS A 266 -2.40 13.70 8.75
N PRO A 267 -1.99 13.47 10.02
CA PRO A 267 -2.91 12.85 10.97
C PRO A 267 -4.14 13.75 11.23
N ARG A 268 -3.92 15.05 11.40
CA ARG A 268 -5.00 16.03 11.60
C ARG A 268 -5.88 16.13 10.34
N LEU A 269 -5.28 16.24 9.16
CA LEU A 269 -6.03 16.31 7.89
C LEU A 269 -6.87 15.04 7.67
N GLY A 270 -6.32 13.88 7.99
CA GLY A 270 -7.05 12.61 7.92
C GLY A 270 -8.19 12.54 8.91
N TYR A 271 -7.95 12.92 10.17
CA TYR A 271 -8.97 12.97 11.21
C TYR A 271 -10.13 13.92 10.85
N ASP A 272 -9.83 15.15 10.42
CA ASP A 272 -10.85 16.16 10.10
C ASP A 272 -11.74 15.68 8.94
N TYR A 273 -11.12 15.07 7.92
CA TYR A 273 -11.85 14.50 6.80
C TYR A 273 -12.72 13.32 7.23
N LEU A 274 -12.18 12.35 7.95
CA LEU A 274 -12.92 11.16 8.39
C LEU A 274 -14.09 11.54 9.30
N LYS A 275 -13.87 12.48 10.23
CA LYS A 275 -14.90 12.95 11.16
C LYS A 275 -16.07 13.65 10.44
N SER A 276 -15.79 14.32 9.33
CA SER A 276 -16.81 15.05 8.56
C SER A 276 -17.57 14.17 7.57
N HIS A 277 -17.00 13.03 7.15
CA HIS A 277 -17.49 12.26 6.01
C HIS A 277 -17.79 10.79 6.30
N ALA A 278 -17.55 10.31 7.53
CA ALA A 278 -17.78 8.92 7.89
C ALA A 278 -18.27 8.77 9.33
N GLU A 279 -19.21 7.85 9.54
CA GLU A 279 -19.60 7.41 10.88
C GLU A 279 -18.62 6.33 11.36
N LEU A 280 -17.55 6.73 12.05
CA LEU A 280 -16.53 5.83 12.58
C LEU A 280 -16.53 5.90 14.13
N PRO A 281 -16.17 4.78 14.80
CA PRO A 281 -15.97 4.79 16.24
C PRO A 281 -14.93 5.83 16.64
N GLU A 282 -15.16 6.56 17.73
CA GLU A 282 -14.25 7.61 18.22
C GLU A 282 -12.84 7.07 18.49
N ALA A 283 -12.72 5.80 18.94
CA ALA A 283 -11.43 5.14 19.13
C ALA A 283 -10.63 4.98 17.83
N VAL A 284 -11.31 4.81 16.68
CA VAL A 284 -10.67 4.73 15.36
C VAL A 284 -10.17 6.11 14.94
N LEU A 285 -11.01 7.14 15.13
CA LEU A 285 -10.66 8.53 14.84
C LEU A 285 -9.49 9.01 15.70
N ASP A 286 -9.51 8.70 17.01
CA ASP A 286 -8.41 8.99 17.93
C ASP A 286 -7.11 8.31 17.49
N ALA A 287 -7.17 7.05 17.11
CA ALA A 287 -6.00 6.31 16.63
C ALA A 287 -5.43 6.91 15.33
N VAL A 288 -6.27 7.33 14.38
CA VAL A 288 -5.83 8.03 13.16
C VAL A 288 -5.16 9.35 13.50
N LEU A 289 -5.69 10.12 14.45
CA LEU A 289 -5.13 11.41 14.83
C LEU A 289 -3.78 11.28 15.54
N HIS A 290 -3.62 10.27 16.39
CA HIS A 290 -2.51 10.21 17.36
C HIS A 290 -1.50 9.07 17.10
N HIS A 291 -1.57 8.39 15.95
CA HIS A 291 -0.66 7.26 15.67
C HIS A 291 0.84 7.62 15.58
N HIS A 292 1.16 8.90 15.50
CA HIS A 292 2.52 9.43 15.58
C HIS A 292 2.86 10.08 16.93
N GLU A 293 2.01 9.93 17.93
CA GLU A 293 2.37 10.31 19.29
C GLU A 293 3.37 9.32 19.88
N ALA A 294 4.19 9.82 20.79
CA ALA A 294 5.17 9.04 21.52
C ALA A 294 4.91 9.15 23.03
N LEU A 295 5.08 8.07 23.78
CA LEU A 295 4.73 8.03 25.20
C LEU A 295 5.50 9.04 26.04
N ASP A 296 6.66 9.50 25.57
CA ASP A 296 7.50 10.53 26.18
C ASP A 296 7.06 11.97 25.86
N GLY A 297 5.99 12.15 25.07
CA GLY A 297 5.49 13.46 24.63
C GLY A 297 6.27 14.08 23.46
N SER A 298 7.25 13.38 22.88
CA SER A 298 8.03 13.86 21.72
C SER A 298 7.34 13.69 20.38
N GLY A 299 6.12 13.11 20.37
CA GLY A 299 5.33 12.84 19.18
C GLY A 299 4.59 14.05 18.61
N TYR A 300 3.67 13.80 17.71
CA TYR A 300 2.79 14.80 17.10
C TYR A 300 1.44 14.17 16.72
N PRO A 301 0.36 14.97 16.55
CA PRO A 301 0.30 16.42 16.42
C PRO A 301 0.20 17.17 17.76
N ASP A 302 -0.23 16.52 18.86
CA ASP A 302 -0.64 17.18 20.09
C ASP A 302 0.40 17.03 21.22
N GLY A 303 1.46 16.23 21.04
CA GLY A 303 2.53 15.99 22.02
C GLY A 303 2.01 15.29 23.28
N LEU A 304 1.15 14.29 23.10
CA LEU A 304 0.52 13.56 24.20
C LEU A 304 1.53 12.68 24.93
N THR A 305 1.38 12.61 26.26
CA THR A 305 2.13 11.69 27.11
C THR A 305 1.39 10.36 27.31
N ALA A 306 2.08 9.38 27.88
CA ALA A 306 1.59 8.01 28.00
C ALA A 306 0.18 7.90 28.62
N ASP A 307 -0.13 8.71 29.64
CA ASP A 307 -1.43 8.72 30.33
C ASP A 307 -2.60 9.17 29.44
N ARG A 308 -2.30 9.88 28.33
CA ARG A 308 -3.30 10.44 27.40
C ARG A 308 -3.41 9.69 26.07
N ILE A 309 -2.49 8.79 25.75
CA ILE A 309 -2.52 7.99 24.52
C ILE A 309 -3.34 6.72 24.74
N ALA A 310 -4.45 6.58 24.01
CA ALA A 310 -5.38 5.47 24.13
C ALA A 310 -4.71 4.11 23.76
N PRO A 311 -5.13 2.99 24.39
CA PRO A 311 -4.54 1.67 24.12
C PRO A 311 -4.57 1.26 22.64
N LEU A 312 -5.65 1.55 21.90
CA LEU A 312 -5.77 1.25 20.47
C LEU A 312 -4.70 1.99 19.66
N THR A 313 -4.49 3.28 19.98
CA THR A 313 -3.48 4.13 19.36
C THR A 313 -2.08 3.59 19.58
N ARG A 314 -1.75 3.17 20.83
CA ARG A 314 -0.42 2.56 21.13
C ARG A 314 -0.15 1.30 20.32
N ILE A 315 -1.17 0.45 20.14
CA ILE A 315 -1.05 -0.77 19.33
C ILE A 315 -0.87 -0.39 17.85
N LEU A 316 -1.65 0.57 17.34
CA LEU A 316 -1.51 1.03 15.96
C LEU A 316 -0.12 1.60 15.68
N THR A 317 0.41 2.45 16.57
CA THR A 317 1.78 3.00 16.47
C THR A 317 2.83 1.89 16.34
N VAL A 318 2.72 0.85 17.15
CA VAL A 318 3.65 -0.29 17.11
C VAL A 318 3.51 -1.08 15.78
N CYS A 319 2.26 -1.28 15.31
CA CYS A 319 2.00 -1.94 14.03
C CYS A 319 2.54 -1.13 12.84
N ASP A 320 2.37 0.19 12.85
CA ASP A 320 2.85 1.11 11.82
C ASP A 320 4.39 1.09 11.72
N VAL A 321 5.08 1.27 12.85
CA VAL A 321 6.54 1.22 12.90
C VAL A 321 7.08 -0.14 12.45
N PHE A 322 6.44 -1.24 12.86
CA PHE A 322 6.81 -2.58 12.42
C PHE A 322 6.66 -2.71 10.90
N ALA A 323 5.48 -2.35 10.37
CA ALA A 323 5.20 -2.43 8.95
C ALA A 323 6.18 -1.60 8.12
N ALA A 324 6.51 -0.37 8.55
CA ALA A 324 7.51 0.48 7.89
C ALA A 324 8.92 -0.13 7.86
N ASN A 325 9.26 -1.02 8.80
CA ASN A 325 10.55 -1.71 8.83
C ASN A 325 10.56 -2.96 7.94
N VAL A 326 9.47 -3.70 7.86
CA VAL A 326 9.37 -4.90 7.00
C VAL A 326 8.95 -4.56 5.56
N GLU A 327 8.57 -3.31 5.30
CA GLU A 327 8.23 -2.81 3.97
C GLU A 327 9.47 -2.77 3.07
N GLN A 328 9.35 -3.32 1.86
CA GLN A 328 10.37 -3.18 0.83
C GLN A 328 10.11 -1.88 0.07
N ARG A 329 11.11 -0.99 0.04
CA ARG A 329 11.08 0.27 -0.74
C ARG A 329 12.20 0.27 -1.75
N SER A 330 12.07 1.08 -2.80
CA SER A 330 13.09 1.20 -3.87
C SER A 330 14.52 1.49 -3.36
N TYR A 331 14.64 2.04 -2.16
CA TYR A 331 15.90 2.41 -1.51
C TYR A 331 16.21 1.61 -0.23
N LYS A 332 15.33 0.66 0.18
CA LYS A 332 15.47 -0.12 1.41
C LYS A 332 14.97 -1.56 1.19
N SER A 333 15.83 -2.54 1.41
CA SER A 333 15.40 -3.95 1.44
C SER A 333 14.48 -4.22 2.63
N ALA A 334 13.52 -5.13 2.46
CA ALA A 334 12.69 -5.62 3.54
C ALA A 334 13.57 -6.20 4.66
N GLN A 335 13.29 -5.84 5.91
CA GLN A 335 13.99 -6.39 7.06
C GLN A 335 13.24 -7.61 7.61
N PRO A 336 13.94 -8.60 8.19
CA PRO A 336 13.29 -9.69 8.92
C PRO A 336 12.47 -9.15 10.10
N ALA A 337 11.41 -9.87 10.47
CA ALA A 337 10.57 -9.53 11.62
C ALA A 337 11.37 -9.28 12.90
N SER A 338 12.39 -10.08 13.15
CA SER A 338 13.29 -9.93 14.31
C SER A 338 13.98 -8.55 14.33
N SER A 339 14.46 -8.06 13.19
CA SER A 339 15.10 -6.73 13.10
C SER A 339 14.09 -5.59 13.31
N ALA A 340 12.88 -5.73 12.78
CA ALA A 340 11.79 -4.76 12.99
C ALA A 340 11.38 -4.72 14.48
N VAL A 341 11.30 -5.87 15.14
CA VAL A 341 11.06 -5.97 16.59
C VAL A 341 12.17 -5.30 17.38
N MET A 342 13.44 -5.49 17.03
CA MET A 342 14.55 -4.86 17.74
C MET A 342 14.55 -3.33 17.61
N ALA A 343 14.10 -2.78 16.47
CA ALA A 343 13.90 -1.33 16.33
C ALA A 343 12.80 -0.81 17.28
N LEU A 344 11.71 -1.55 17.44
CA LEU A 344 10.65 -1.23 18.41
C LEU A 344 11.14 -1.36 19.87
N VAL A 345 11.98 -2.35 20.17
CA VAL A 345 12.63 -2.52 21.47
C VAL A 345 13.47 -1.28 21.83
N ASP A 346 14.28 -0.76 20.90
CA ASP A 346 15.04 0.48 21.12
C ASP A 346 14.12 1.66 21.43
N MET A 347 12.99 1.77 20.70
CA MET A 347 11.99 2.80 21.00
C MET A 347 11.33 2.64 22.35
N ALA A 348 11.04 1.40 22.78
CA ALA A 348 10.46 1.11 24.09
C ALA A 348 11.44 1.43 25.23
N LEU A 349 12.73 1.12 25.09
CA LEU A 349 13.78 1.48 26.03
C LEU A 349 13.93 3.01 26.20
N ARG A 350 13.56 3.76 25.17
CA ARG A 350 13.51 5.23 25.22
C ARG A 350 12.14 5.80 25.62
N SER A 351 11.25 4.96 26.13
CA SER A 351 9.89 5.34 26.54
C SER A 351 9.04 5.97 25.42
N ARG A 352 9.30 5.63 24.15
CA ARG A 352 8.57 6.19 23.01
C ARG A 352 7.36 5.36 22.59
N VAL A 353 7.42 4.03 22.77
CA VAL A 353 6.33 3.10 22.46
C VAL A 353 6.04 2.18 23.65
N ASP A 354 4.85 1.62 23.68
CA ASP A 354 4.40 0.71 24.73
C ASP A 354 5.09 -0.67 24.61
N TYR A 355 5.88 -1.04 25.63
CA TYR A 355 6.61 -2.31 25.61
C TYR A 355 5.68 -3.52 25.58
N GLU A 356 4.55 -3.48 26.29
CA GLU A 356 3.59 -4.58 26.25
C GLU A 356 2.99 -4.77 24.86
N ALA A 357 2.68 -3.69 24.15
CA ALA A 357 2.27 -3.75 22.76
C ALA A 357 3.38 -4.33 21.86
N VAL A 358 4.65 -3.93 22.08
CA VAL A 358 5.81 -4.48 21.35
C VAL A 358 5.97 -5.97 21.63
N ARG A 359 5.90 -6.39 22.88
CA ARG A 359 6.04 -7.79 23.30
C ARG A 359 4.96 -8.68 22.68
N ARG A 360 3.72 -8.22 22.69
CA ARG A 360 2.58 -8.91 22.06
C ARG A 360 2.72 -8.97 20.54
N LEU A 361 3.22 -7.91 19.91
CA LEU A 361 3.51 -7.92 18.46
C LEU A 361 4.62 -8.92 18.14
N ALA A 362 5.71 -8.89 18.90
CA ALA A 362 6.83 -9.82 18.73
C ALA A 362 6.37 -11.29 18.84
N SER A 363 5.55 -11.59 19.84
CA SER A 363 4.93 -12.91 20.00
C SER A 363 4.05 -13.29 18.81
N ALA A 364 3.32 -12.34 18.22
CA ALA A 364 2.47 -12.59 17.06
C ALA A 364 3.26 -12.96 15.80
N PHE A 365 4.53 -12.58 15.73
CA PHE A 365 5.48 -12.92 14.66
C PHE A 365 6.57 -13.90 15.13
N ASP A 366 6.29 -14.69 16.17
CA ASP A 366 7.15 -15.75 16.71
C ASP A 366 8.56 -15.28 17.11
N VAL A 367 8.70 -13.99 17.49
CA VAL A 367 9.94 -13.38 18.01
C VAL A 367 9.85 -13.31 19.54
N PRO A 368 10.61 -14.12 20.28
CA PRO A 368 10.54 -14.13 21.74
C PRO A 368 11.15 -12.87 22.34
N LEU A 369 10.46 -12.27 23.31
CA LEU A 369 10.96 -11.18 24.15
C LEU A 369 10.70 -11.49 25.63
N PRO A 370 11.52 -10.95 26.57
CA PRO A 370 11.27 -11.01 28.00
C PRO A 370 9.90 -10.46 28.41
N GLY A 371 9.42 -10.87 29.59
CA GLY A 371 8.11 -10.45 30.10
C GLY A 371 8.03 -8.97 30.44
N THR A 372 9.13 -8.40 30.92
CA THR A 372 9.20 -6.98 31.31
C THR A 372 10.34 -6.23 30.59
N LEU A 373 10.21 -4.90 30.55
CA LEU A 373 11.23 -4.02 30.01
C LEU A 373 12.52 -4.06 30.85
N GLU A 374 12.40 -4.25 32.16
CA GLU A 374 13.53 -4.37 33.08
C GLU A 374 14.32 -5.65 32.82
N GLU A 375 13.64 -6.79 32.66
CA GLU A 375 14.28 -8.07 32.28
C GLU A 375 14.99 -7.96 30.93
N LEU A 376 14.39 -7.25 29.96
CA LEU A 376 15.00 -6.98 28.67
C LEU A 376 16.28 -6.13 28.83
N ALA A 377 16.19 -5.02 29.55
CA ALA A 377 17.34 -4.14 29.80
C ALA A 377 18.49 -4.89 30.52
N ALA A 378 18.16 -5.72 31.50
CA ALA A 378 19.13 -6.59 32.19
C ALA A 378 19.79 -7.57 31.23
N SER A 379 19.01 -8.21 30.34
CA SER A 379 19.53 -9.17 29.35
C SER A 379 20.47 -8.51 28.34
N LEU A 380 20.20 -7.27 27.94
CA LEU A 380 21.03 -6.49 27.00
C LEU A 380 22.33 -5.98 27.65
N SER A 381 22.32 -5.80 28.97
CA SER A 381 23.47 -5.32 29.74
C SER A 381 24.50 -6.40 30.05
N GLN A 382 24.18 -7.70 29.84
CA GLN A 382 25.09 -8.81 30.05
C GLN A 382 26.14 -8.90 28.93
N PRO A 383 27.43 -9.10 29.24
CA PRO A 383 28.46 -9.25 28.22
C PRO A 383 28.21 -10.50 27.38
N ILE A 384 28.51 -10.41 26.07
CA ILE A 384 28.20 -11.40 25.01
C ILE A 384 28.67 -12.86 25.38
N ARG A 385 29.61 -13.02 26.28
CA ARG A 385 30.11 -14.34 26.73
C ARG A 385 29.11 -15.17 27.56
N ALA A 386 28.05 -14.56 28.10
CA ALA A 386 27.04 -15.26 28.90
C ALA A 386 25.84 -15.75 28.06
N ARG A 387 25.79 -15.43 26.76
CA ARG A 387 24.65 -15.75 25.86
C ARG A 387 24.82 -17.08 25.09
N ALA A 388 25.92 -17.77 25.25
CA ALA A 388 26.28 -19.01 24.54
C ALA A 388 26.26 -20.26 25.46
N GLY A 389 25.51 -20.21 26.56
CA GLY A 389 25.33 -21.34 27.50
C GLY A 389 23.93 -21.93 27.43
#